data_cab892f8bb10c6e9db75828751d7c25a
#
_entry.id   cab892f8bb10c6e9db75828751d7c25a
#
_cell.length_a   1.000
_cell.length_b   1.000
_cell.length_c   1.000
_cell.angle_alpha   90.00
_cell.angle_beta   90.00
_cell.angle_gamma   90.00
#
_symmetry.space_group_name_H-M   'P 1'
#
loop_
_entity.id
_entity.type
_entity.pdbx_description
1 polymer ?
#
loop_
_entity_poly.entity_id
_entity_poly.type
_entity_poly.pdbx_seq_one_letter_code
_entity_poly.pdbx_strand_id
1 'polypeptide(L)'
;SMRSMSEIASGVTTTLLTRAADVTLKERRRLVLMVRETPLHTGHLRTMTALSEMGAVIAPPVPAFYAKPETLNDMIDHTVGRVLDLFDIDVGLVQRWGEQPELRSRPPKLASADRVISHQQTDLPAEKERTP
;
A
#
# COMPACT_ATOMS: atom_id res chain seq x y z
N SER A 1 11.02 0.83 -3.82
CA SER A 1 10.72 1.13 -2.41
C SER A 1 11.97 1.53 -1.62
N MET A 2 13.07 0.78 -1.69
CA MET A 2 14.28 1.10 -0.89
C MET A 2 14.93 2.42 -1.25
N ARG A 3 14.94 2.83 -2.52
CA ARG A 3 15.42 4.15 -2.92
C ARG A 3 14.68 5.27 -2.15
N SER A 4 13.36 5.29 -2.22
CA SER A 4 12.54 6.31 -1.54
C SER A 4 12.75 6.29 -0.02
N MET A 5 12.87 5.10 0.57
CA MET A 5 13.15 4.98 2.00
C MET A 5 14.53 5.56 2.37
N SER A 6 15.55 5.29 1.57
CA SER A 6 16.90 5.85 1.79
C SER A 6 16.91 7.37 1.66
N GLU A 7 16.20 7.93 0.68
CA GLU A 7 16.03 9.36 0.52
C GLU A 7 15.34 9.99 1.74
N ILE A 8 14.24 9.39 2.22
CA ILE A 8 13.52 9.86 3.42
C ILE A 8 14.41 9.78 4.66
N ALA A 9 15.12 8.68 4.86
CA ALA A 9 16.01 8.49 6.02
C ALA A 9 17.18 9.49 6.04
N SER A 10 17.62 9.94 4.87
CA SER A 10 18.70 10.92 4.71
C SER A 10 18.21 12.37 4.66
N GLY A 11 16.91 12.62 4.73
CA GLY A 11 16.32 13.96 4.59
C GLY A 11 16.44 14.53 3.17
N VAL A 12 16.68 13.69 2.17
CA VAL A 12 16.74 14.11 0.76
C VAL A 12 15.32 14.21 0.20
N THR A 13 14.91 15.42 -0.18
CA THR A 13 13.53 15.73 -0.59
C THR A 13 13.46 16.12 -2.07
N THR A 14 13.95 15.24 -2.95
CA THR A 14 14.03 15.49 -4.39
C THR A 14 12.70 15.34 -5.12
N THR A 15 11.74 14.63 -4.51
CA THR A 15 10.41 14.38 -5.09
C THR A 15 9.31 14.85 -4.16
N LEU A 16 8.11 15.05 -4.71
CA LEU A 16 6.93 15.37 -3.89
C LEU A 16 6.67 14.29 -2.83
N LEU A 17 6.87 13.02 -3.17
CA LEU A 17 6.69 11.90 -2.26
C LEU A 17 7.65 11.99 -1.07
N THR A 18 8.95 12.16 -1.31
CA THR A 18 9.96 12.24 -0.25
C THR A 18 9.81 13.51 0.58
N ARG A 19 9.40 14.62 -0.05
CA ARG A 19 9.06 15.86 0.66
C ARG A 19 7.83 15.71 1.56
N ALA A 20 6.78 15.06 1.06
CA ALA A 20 5.57 14.79 1.86
C ALA A 20 5.89 13.91 3.08
N ALA A 21 6.70 12.88 2.91
CA ALA A 21 7.15 12.02 4.01
C ALA A 21 7.96 12.79 5.06
N ASP A 22 8.91 13.63 4.63
CA ASP A 22 9.72 14.48 5.51
C ASP A 22 8.82 15.42 6.35
N VAL A 23 7.87 16.11 5.71
CA VAL A 23 6.91 16.97 6.40
C VAL A 23 6.05 16.17 7.38
N THR A 24 5.59 14.98 6.98
CA THR A 24 4.77 14.12 7.83
C THR A 24 5.53 13.72 9.12
N LEU A 25 6.79 13.34 8.99
CA LEU A 25 7.64 12.99 10.15
C LEU A 25 7.95 14.22 11.01
N LYS A 26 8.29 15.36 10.40
CA LYS A 26 8.57 16.62 11.09
C LYS A 26 7.37 17.06 11.93
N GLU A 27 6.17 16.95 11.42
CA GLU A 27 4.93 17.31 12.09
C GLU A 27 4.43 16.21 13.08
N ARG A 28 5.23 15.17 13.33
CA ARG A 28 4.88 14.05 14.22
C ARG A 28 3.59 13.33 13.81
N ARG A 29 3.28 13.35 12.52
CA ARG A 29 2.14 12.66 11.96
C ARG A 29 2.50 11.22 11.61
N ARG A 30 1.49 10.36 11.55
CA ARG A 30 1.67 8.94 11.20
C ARG A 30 2.11 8.79 9.75
N LEU A 31 3.24 8.13 9.54
CA LEU A 31 3.77 7.73 8.24
C LEU A 31 3.88 6.21 8.22
N VAL A 32 3.23 5.58 7.26
CA VAL A 32 3.30 4.13 7.04
C VAL A 32 4.02 3.85 5.73
N LEU A 33 5.06 3.04 5.79
CA LEU A 33 5.89 2.67 4.65
C LEU A 33 5.66 1.19 4.31
N MET A 34 4.90 0.92 3.27
CA MET A 34 4.68 -0.43 2.75
C MET A 34 5.88 -0.85 1.90
N VAL A 35 6.79 -1.57 2.51
CA VAL A 35 8.05 -1.97 1.87
C VAL A 35 7.88 -3.31 1.19
N ARG A 36 8.11 -3.35 -0.12
CA ARG A 36 8.19 -4.59 -0.91
C ARG A 36 9.57 -4.73 -1.51
N GLU A 37 10.45 -5.39 -0.79
CA GLU A 37 11.84 -5.65 -1.20
C GLU A 37 12.29 -7.01 -0.66
N THR A 38 12.94 -7.81 -1.49
CA THR A 38 13.52 -9.10 -1.10
C THR A 38 14.57 -9.53 -2.13
N PRO A 39 15.73 -10.12 -1.72
CA PRO A 39 16.23 -10.21 -0.36
C PRO A 39 16.69 -8.86 0.20
N LEU A 40 16.83 -8.76 1.52
CA LEU A 40 17.30 -7.56 2.19
C LEU A 40 18.79 -7.71 2.58
N HIS A 41 19.59 -6.69 2.32
CA HIS A 41 20.93 -6.58 2.86
C HIS A 41 20.98 -5.65 4.08
N THR A 42 22.08 -5.66 4.81
CA THR A 42 22.26 -4.90 6.06
C THR A 42 21.94 -3.41 5.91
N GLY A 43 22.28 -2.78 4.77
CA GLY A 43 21.96 -1.37 4.51
C GLY A 43 20.45 -1.11 4.48
N HIS A 44 19.65 -2.00 3.87
CA HIS A 44 18.20 -1.92 3.88
C HIS A 44 17.63 -2.01 5.30
N LEU A 45 18.13 -2.98 6.09
CA LEU A 45 17.70 -3.15 7.48
C LEU A 45 18.02 -1.93 8.34
N ARG A 46 19.22 -1.37 8.21
CA ARG A 46 19.61 -0.14 8.91
C ARG A 46 18.71 1.05 8.53
N THR A 47 18.40 1.21 7.24
CA THR A 47 17.48 2.26 6.77
C THR A 47 16.09 2.10 7.36
N MET A 48 15.56 0.88 7.41
CA MET A 48 14.26 0.60 8.05
C MET A 48 14.29 0.91 9.55
N THR A 49 15.35 0.53 10.24
CA THR A 49 15.55 0.83 11.67
C THR A 49 15.55 2.33 11.91
N ALA A 50 16.36 3.08 11.17
CA ALA A 50 16.44 4.54 11.30
C ALA A 50 15.09 5.22 11.07
N LEU A 51 14.33 4.81 10.05
CA LEU A 51 12.99 5.35 9.78
C LEU A 51 11.99 5.00 10.89
N SER A 52 12.08 3.79 11.46
CA SER A 52 11.24 3.39 12.58
C SER A 52 11.56 4.20 13.83
N GLU A 53 12.83 4.49 14.12
CA GLU A 53 13.28 5.37 15.20
C GLU A 53 12.80 6.82 15.01
N MET A 54 12.69 7.29 13.76
CA MET A 54 12.11 8.60 13.42
C MET A 54 10.58 8.63 13.60
N GLY A 55 9.92 7.48 13.82
CA GLY A 55 8.49 7.39 14.04
C GLY A 55 7.68 6.88 12.84
N ALA A 56 8.32 6.46 11.76
CA ALA A 56 7.61 5.78 10.67
C ALA A 56 7.25 4.34 11.05
N VAL A 57 6.11 3.87 10.58
CA VAL A 57 5.71 2.47 10.69
C VAL A 57 6.19 1.73 9.45
N ILE A 58 7.04 0.72 9.65
CA ILE A 58 7.51 -0.16 8.57
C ILE A 58 6.53 -1.33 8.46
N ALA A 59 5.77 -1.38 7.37
CA ALA A 59 4.68 -2.34 7.16
C ALA A 59 4.86 -3.11 5.83
N PRO A 60 5.73 -4.13 5.79
CA PRO A 60 5.82 -4.99 4.62
C PRO A 60 4.47 -5.68 4.34
N PRO A 61 4.00 -5.73 3.10
CA PRO A 61 2.75 -6.40 2.74
C PRO A 61 2.95 -7.93 2.73
N VAL A 62 3.08 -8.51 3.92
CA VAL A 62 3.27 -9.96 4.11
C VAL A 62 1.90 -10.65 4.09
N PRO A 63 1.71 -11.69 3.26
CA PRO A 63 0.45 -12.45 3.22
C PRO A 63 0.09 -13.07 4.57
N ALA A 64 -1.14 -12.83 5.03
CA ALA A 64 -1.64 -13.34 6.30
C ALA A 64 -2.35 -14.69 6.10
N PHE A 65 -1.59 -15.76 5.86
CA PHE A 65 -2.16 -17.11 5.65
C PHE A 65 -2.96 -17.63 6.85
N TYR A 66 -2.66 -17.17 8.06
CA TYR A 66 -3.42 -17.51 9.26
C TYR A 66 -4.90 -17.08 9.19
N ALA A 67 -5.21 -16.06 8.40
CA ALA A 67 -6.59 -15.60 8.15
C ALA A 67 -7.35 -16.51 7.18
N LYS A 68 -6.72 -17.58 6.67
CA LYS A 68 -7.29 -18.56 5.73
C LYS A 68 -7.94 -17.90 4.50
N PRO A 69 -7.21 -17.06 3.75
CA PRO A 69 -7.76 -16.43 2.56
C PRO A 69 -8.11 -17.49 1.51
N GLU A 70 -9.27 -17.34 0.87
CA GLU A 70 -9.72 -18.21 -0.21
C GLU A 70 -9.30 -17.70 -1.59
N THR A 71 -9.12 -16.40 -1.70
CA THR A 71 -8.77 -15.72 -2.95
C THR A 71 -7.59 -14.77 -2.76
N LEU A 72 -6.97 -14.35 -3.87
CA LEU A 72 -5.96 -13.29 -3.87
C LEU A 72 -6.53 -11.97 -3.34
N ASN A 73 -7.78 -11.66 -3.67
CA ASN A 73 -8.45 -10.45 -3.20
C ASN A 73 -8.60 -10.46 -1.67
N ASP A 74 -8.90 -11.59 -1.06
CA ASP A 74 -8.98 -11.69 0.41
C ASP A 74 -7.63 -11.34 1.07
N MET A 75 -6.49 -11.73 0.46
CA MET A 75 -5.16 -11.37 0.95
C MET A 75 -4.88 -9.86 0.80
N ILE A 76 -5.29 -9.28 -0.34
CA ILE A 76 -5.15 -7.84 -0.60
C ILE A 76 -6.00 -7.06 0.39
N ASP A 77 -7.27 -7.40 0.53
CA ASP A 77 -8.23 -6.74 1.41
C ASP A 77 -7.76 -6.80 2.87
N HIS A 78 -7.25 -7.96 3.31
CA HIS A 78 -6.67 -8.08 4.64
C HIS A 78 -5.45 -7.16 4.82
N THR A 79 -4.55 -7.11 3.84
CA THR A 79 -3.35 -6.26 3.90
C THR A 79 -3.72 -4.78 3.93
N VAL A 80 -4.66 -4.36 3.06
CA VAL A 80 -5.16 -2.98 3.01
C VAL A 80 -5.85 -2.62 4.32
N GLY A 81 -6.73 -3.47 4.82
CA GLY A 81 -7.42 -3.27 6.09
C GLY A 81 -6.45 -3.10 7.26
N ARG A 82 -5.40 -3.93 7.33
CA ARG A 82 -4.34 -3.78 8.35
C ARG A 82 -3.60 -2.44 8.28
N VAL A 83 -3.35 -1.93 7.08
CA VAL A 83 -2.72 -0.62 6.91
C VAL A 83 -3.68 0.51 7.31
N LEU A 84 -4.96 0.40 6.95
CA LEU A 84 -5.99 1.36 7.34
C LEU A 84 -6.23 1.39 8.86
N ASP A 85 -6.17 0.24 9.53
CA ASP A 85 -6.21 0.14 11.00
C ASP A 85 -5.12 1.01 11.67
N LEU A 86 -3.95 1.14 11.03
CA LEU A 86 -2.89 2.02 11.54
C LEU A 86 -3.26 3.51 11.51
N PHE A 87 -4.27 3.88 10.74
CA PHE A 87 -4.82 5.24 10.66
C PHE A 87 -6.14 5.38 11.41
N ASP A 88 -6.50 4.40 12.24
CA ASP A 88 -7.76 4.35 12.99
C ASP A 88 -9.01 4.32 12.06
N ILE A 89 -8.83 3.79 10.83
CA ILE A 89 -9.89 3.63 9.83
C ILE A 89 -10.29 2.15 9.81
N ASP A 90 -11.41 1.83 10.45
CA ASP A 90 -11.97 0.48 10.42
C ASP A 90 -12.88 0.32 9.20
N VAL A 91 -12.47 -0.53 8.28
CA VAL A 91 -13.22 -0.87 7.05
C VAL A 91 -13.88 -2.24 7.13
N GLY A 92 -13.75 -2.93 8.26
CA GLY A 92 -14.32 -4.27 8.48
C GLY A 92 -13.69 -5.39 7.63
N LEU A 93 -12.54 -5.14 7.02
CA LEU A 93 -11.84 -6.10 6.13
C LEU A 93 -10.87 -7.02 6.88
N VAL A 94 -10.59 -6.73 8.16
CA VAL A 94 -9.56 -7.44 8.93
C VAL A 94 -10.21 -8.40 9.90
N GLN A 95 -9.89 -9.69 9.76
CA GLN A 95 -10.15 -10.68 10.81
C GLN A 95 -9.05 -10.55 11.87
N ARG A 96 -9.41 -10.06 13.06
CA ARG A 96 -8.45 -9.88 14.15
C ARG A 96 -8.22 -11.20 14.88
N TRP A 97 -6.99 -11.40 15.34
CA TRP A 97 -6.64 -12.56 16.15
C TRP A 97 -7.52 -12.63 17.40
N GLY A 98 -8.23 -13.78 17.58
CA GLY A 98 -9.15 -14.00 18.72
C GLY A 98 -10.61 -13.60 18.49
N GLU A 99 -10.98 -12.97 17.37
CA GLU A 99 -12.38 -12.73 17.01
C GLU A 99 -12.98 -13.98 16.36
N GLN A 100 -14.11 -14.49 16.91
CA GLN A 100 -14.86 -15.57 16.27
C GLN A 100 -15.59 -15.05 15.03
N PRO A 101 -15.59 -15.81 13.91
CA PRO A 101 -16.15 -15.35 12.62
C PRO A 101 -17.68 -15.12 12.62
N GLU A 102 -18.38 -15.55 13.64
CA GLU A 102 -19.84 -15.72 13.61
C GLU A 102 -20.68 -14.44 13.79
N LEU A 103 -20.09 -13.29 14.08
CA LEU A 103 -20.86 -12.09 14.47
C LEU A 103 -20.74 -10.87 13.55
N ARG A 104 -19.98 -10.95 12.46
CA ARG A 104 -19.94 -9.84 11.49
C ARG A 104 -20.52 -10.31 10.16
N SER A 105 -21.68 -9.73 9.79
CA SER A 105 -22.17 -9.77 8.41
C SER A 105 -21.04 -9.28 7.48
N ARG A 106 -20.65 -10.11 6.51
CA ARG A 106 -19.60 -9.83 5.53
C ARG A 106 -19.85 -8.43 4.93
N PRO A 107 -18.93 -7.46 5.05
CA PRO A 107 -19.10 -6.17 4.39
C PRO A 107 -19.23 -6.39 2.88
N PRO A 108 -19.96 -5.52 2.15
CA PRO A 108 -20.09 -5.65 0.71
C PRO A 108 -18.69 -5.63 0.09
N LYS A 109 -18.38 -6.64 -0.74
CA LYS A 109 -17.12 -6.69 -1.50
C LYS A 109 -16.94 -5.35 -2.19
N LEU A 110 -15.80 -4.69 -1.99
CA LEU A 110 -15.40 -3.54 -2.81
C LEU A 110 -15.58 -3.95 -4.26
N ALA A 111 -16.37 -3.18 -5.01
CA ALA A 111 -16.67 -3.49 -6.41
C ALA A 111 -15.33 -3.67 -7.16
N SER A 112 -15.18 -4.82 -7.83
CA SER A 112 -13.96 -5.15 -8.53
C SER A 112 -13.55 -4.00 -9.46
N ALA A 113 -12.28 -3.65 -9.45
CA ALA A 113 -11.68 -2.62 -10.29
C ALA A 113 -11.87 -2.84 -11.82
N ASP A 114 -12.51 -3.94 -12.22
CA ASP A 114 -12.78 -4.33 -13.61
C ASP A 114 -13.70 -3.37 -14.35
N ARG A 115 -14.38 -2.44 -13.66
CA ARG A 115 -15.23 -1.42 -14.31
C ARG A 115 -14.52 -0.16 -14.77
N VAL A 116 -13.25 0.03 -14.43
CA VAL A 116 -12.54 1.29 -14.76
C VAL A 116 -11.83 1.20 -16.12
N ILE A 117 -11.59 -0.01 -16.65
CA ILE A 117 -10.80 -0.19 -17.89
C ILE A 117 -11.65 -0.23 -19.16
N SER A 118 -12.98 -0.33 -19.08
CA SER A 118 -13.84 -0.52 -20.27
C SER A 118 -14.32 0.78 -20.96
N HIS A 119 -13.88 1.96 -20.54
CA HIS A 119 -14.37 3.24 -21.11
C HIS A 119 -13.33 4.10 -21.83
N GLN A 120 -12.14 3.56 -22.17
CA GLN A 120 -11.14 4.32 -22.92
C GLN A 120 -10.70 3.62 -24.22
N GLN A 121 -11.56 2.86 -24.85
CA GLN A 121 -11.23 2.24 -26.13
C GLN A 121 -12.33 2.48 -27.18
N THR A 122 -12.61 3.75 -27.49
CA THR A 122 -13.23 4.18 -28.73
C THR A 122 -12.85 5.64 -28.97
N ASP A 123 -12.19 5.87 -30.09
CA ASP A 123 -12.07 7.02 -30.96
C ASP A 123 -10.62 7.38 -31.30
N LEU A 124 -10.00 6.52 -32.10
CA LEU A 124 -8.94 6.93 -33.01
C LEU A 124 -9.57 7.13 -34.40
N PRO A 125 -9.52 8.33 -34.98
CA PRO A 125 -10.02 8.55 -36.34
C PRO A 125 -9.09 7.88 -37.35
N ALA A 126 -9.70 7.18 -38.30
CA ALA A 126 -9.03 6.52 -39.43
C ALA A 126 -8.17 7.50 -40.24
N GLU A 127 -6.89 7.20 -40.31
CA GLU A 127 -5.90 7.90 -41.14
C GLU A 127 -6.26 7.67 -42.63
N LYS A 128 -6.60 8.74 -43.34
CA LYS A 128 -6.87 8.72 -44.79
C LYS A 128 -5.55 8.48 -45.50
N GLU A 129 -5.48 7.33 -46.21
CA GLU A 129 -4.48 7.06 -47.24
C GLU A 129 -4.43 8.20 -48.25
N ARG A 130 -3.27 8.81 -48.40
CA ARG A 130 -2.90 9.60 -49.56
C ARG A 130 -1.95 8.74 -50.41
N THR A 131 -2.45 8.24 -51.49
CA THR A 131 -1.66 7.71 -52.61
C THR A 131 -1.45 8.81 -53.67
N PRO A 132 -0.50 8.65 -54.58
CA PRO A 132 0.65 9.49 -54.92
C PRO A 132 0.35 10.64 -55.85
#